data_53035601770d2c2a1a6091052c96a748
#
_entry.id   53035601770d2c2a1a6091052c96a748
#
_cell.length_a   1.000
_cell.length_b   1.000
_cell.length_c   1.000
_cell.angle_alpha   90.00
_cell.angle_beta   90.00
_cell.angle_gamma   90.00
#
_symmetry.space_group_name_H-M   'P 1'
#
loop_
_entity.id
_entity.type
_entity.pdbx_description
1 polymer ?
#
loop_
_entity_poly.entity_id
_entity_poly.type
_entity_poly.pdbx_seq_one_letter_code
_entity_poly.pdbx_strand_id
1 'polypeptide(L)'
;MELRLLATFEKVATVLSFTRAAAELGYAQSSVTGQIRSLESSLGVELFERLGSRIRLTEAGERLVPYARRMGELAEEARTAVAVAAEPAGTIAIGTMESLTSYRLPPLLEYFHHRYPGVRLTLRPTLGDETRQALRQGTYDVGFLMEPDTEHEGLESEVLAPEPLVLVAGPGHPLVGRTGLTAADLAGARLVGTEPGCPYRDLFEAELREWAPPFMEFGTIEATKRGVAAGLGVALLPRVAVAAELSEGTLVPLAWEAPFTLFTQLAWRRGKRLPAHVRLFVEQARRLVSEQQG
;
A
#
# COMPACT_ATOMS: atom_id res chain seq x y z
N MET A 1 6.13 13.79 30.83
CA MET A 1 5.98 12.83 29.68
C MET A 1 7.25 12.89 28.84
N GLU A 2 7.99 11.78 28.73
CA GLU A 2 9.27 11.70 28.00
C GLU A 2 9.05 11.05 26.64
N LEU A 3 9.78 11.53 25.61
CA LEU A 3 9.69 10.97 24.24
C LEU A 3 9.99 9.47 24.19
N ARG A 4 10.93 8.99 25.03
CA ARG A 4 11.27 7.57 25.12
C ARG A 4 10.07 6.71 25.56
N LEU A 5 9.27 7.20 26.51
CA LEU A 5 8.08 6.49 26.99
C LEU A 5 6.99 6.43 25.90
N LEU A 6 6.84 7.49 25.12
CA LEU A 6 5.92 7.53 23.99
C LEU A 6 6.34 6.57 22.87
N ALA A 7 7.63 6.50 22.54
CA ALA A 7 8.15 5.55 21.56
C ALA A 7 7.93 4.09 21.99
N THR A 8 8.12 3.81 23.29
CA THR A 8 7.82 2.48 23.87
C THR A 8 6.33 2.17 23.81
N PHE A 9 5.47 3.14 24.12
CA PHE A 9 4.02 3.00 24.03
C PHE A 9 3.60 2.72 22.59
N GLU A 10 4.08 3.49 21.63
CA GLU A 10 3.77 3.30 20.20
C GLU A 10 4.17 1.90 19.71
N LYS A 11 5.36 1.43 20.10
CA LYS A 11 5.81 0.08 19.75
C LYS A 11 4.90 -0.99 20.33
N VAL A 12 4.54 -0.91 21.61
CA VAL A 12 3.62 -1.87 22.24
C VAL A 12 2.23 -1.80 21.59
N ALA A 13 1.73 -0.61 21.27
CA ALA A 13 0.46 -0.40 20.59
C ALA A 13 0.43 -1.06 19.18
N THR A 14 1.56 -0.99 18.48
CA THR A 14 1.68 -1.58 17.12
C THR A 14 1.71 -3.10 17.14
N VAL A 15 2.47 -3.71 18.07
CA VAL A 15 2.66 -5.18 18.09
C VAL A 15 1.71 -5.89 19.04
N LEU A 16 0.97 -5.17 19.87
CA LEU A 16 0.05 -5.67 20.92
C LEU A 16 0.65 -6.79 21.76
N SER A 17 1.95 -6.66 22.12
CA SER A 17 2.70 -7.62 22.93
C SER A 17 3.89 -6.94 23.59
N PHE A 18 3.93 -6.95 24.93
CA PHE A 18 5.08 -6.42 25.69
C PHE A 18 6.37 -7.17 25.40
N THR A 19 6.31 -8.50 25.28
CA THR A 19 7.49 -9.34 25.00
C THR A 19 8.05 -9.06 23.62
N ARG A 20 7.17 -8.98 22.61
CA ARG A 20 7.58 -8.71 21.24
C ARG A 20 8.11 -7.27 21.09
N ALA A 21 7.44 -6.29 21.69
CA ALA A 21 7.92 -4.92 21.71
C ALA A 21 9.31 -4.80 22.37
N ALA A 22 9.54 -5.53 23.47
CA ALA A 22 10.82 -5.55 24.15
C ALA A 22 11.93 -6.12 23.25
N ALA A 23 11.69 -7.23 22.57
CA ALA A 23 12.62 -7.82 21.63
C ALA A 23 12.96 -6.86 20.48
N GLU A 24 11.95 -6.18 19.89
CA GLU A 24 12.15 -5.24 18.79
C GLU A 24 12.85 -3.94 19.22
N LEU A 25 12.71 -3.54 20.49
CA LEU A 25 13.36 -2.36 21.07
C LEU A 25 14.74 -2.65 21.69
N GLY A 26 15.14 -3.92 21.78
CA GLY A 26 16.38 -4.30 22.44
C GLY A 26 16.35 -4.12 23.98
N TYR A 27 15.17 -4.18 24.61
CA TYR A 27 14.98 -4.03 26.04
C TYR A 27 14.55 -5.34 26.72
N ALA A 28 14.74 -5.42 28.06
CA ALA A 28 14.07 -6.43 28.85
C ALA A 28 12.56 -6.13 28.91
N GLN A 29 11.72 -7.18 28.93
CA GLN A 29 10.25 -7.03 29.01
C GLN A 29 9.80 -6.28 30.27
N SER A 30 10.51 -6.45 31.40
CA SER A 30 10.27 -5.72 32.64
C SER A 30 10.51 -4.21 32.47
N SER A 31 11.52 -3.81 31.70
CA SER A 31 11.81 -2.40 31.39
C SER A 31 10.69 -1.78 30.57
N VAL A 32 10.21 -2.48 29.51
CA VAL A 32 9.07 -2.01 28.70
C VAL A 32 7.81 -1.86 29.57
N THR A 33 7.52 -2.85 30.41
CA THR A 33 6.38 -2.79 31.34
C THR A 33 6.51 -1.60 32.33
N GLY A 34 7.71 -1.35 32.86
CA GLY A 34 7.98 -0.21 33.75
C GLY A 34 7.80 1.13 33.04
N GLN A 35 8.26 1.24 31.79
CA GLN A 35 8.10 2.45 30.99
C GLN A 35 6.62 2.77 30.69
N ILE A 36 5.83 1.75 30.35
CA ILE A 36 4.38 1.93 30.12
C ILE A 36 3.69 2.38 31.41
N ARG A 37 3.95 1.72 32.53
CA ARG A 37 3.40 2.15 33.84
C ARG A 37 3.78 3.58 34.21
N SER A 38 5.03 3.99 33.95
CA SER A 38 5.48 5.35 34.17
C SER A 38 4.71 6.35 33.29
N LEU A 39 4.44 6.01 32.03
CA LEU A 39 3.64 6.83 31.14
C LEU A 39 2.19 6.94 31.64
N GLU A 40 1.55 5.81 31.94
CA GLU A 40 0.18 5.73 32.49
C GLU A 40 0.05 6.54 33.80
N SER A 41 1.02 6.39 34.71
CA SER A 41 1.05 7.19 35.94
C SER A 41 1.18 8.69 35.68
N SER A 42 1.99 9.09 34.69
CA SER A 42 2.14 10.51 34.34
C SER A 42 0.91 11.12 33.67
N LEU A 43 0.07 10.30 33.04
CA LEU A 43 -1.16 10.72 32.40
C LEU A 43 -2.41 10.50 33.25
N GLY A 44 -2.29 9.72 34.34
CA GLY A 44 -3.38 9.40 35.24
C GLY A 44 -4.45 8.46 34.65
N VAL A 45 -4.11 7.74 33.61
CA VAL A 45 -5.03 6.82 32.90
C VAL A 45 -4.29 5.57 32.42
N GLU A 46 -4.98 4.44 32.36
CA GLU A 46 -4.48 3.22 31.74
C GLU A 46 -4.58 3.32 30.22
N LEU A 47 -3.53 2.91 29.52
CA LEU A 47 -3.43 2.93 28.05
C LEU A 47 -3.65 1.54 27.45
N PHE A 48 -3.42 0.49 28.26
CA PHE A 48 -3.64 -0.90 27.87
C PHE A 48 -4.50 -1.62 28.89
N GLU A 49 -5.37 -2.47 28.40
CA GLU A 49 -6.08 -3.44 29.23
C GLU A 49 -5.60 -4.85 28.93
N ARG A 50 -5.58 -5.68 29.98
CA ARG A 50 -5.14 -7.07 29.90
C ARG A 50 -6.35 -8.00 29.84
N LEU A 51 -6.41 -8.80 28.79
CA LEU A 51 -7.44 -9.82 28.59
C LEU A 51 -6.77 -11.21 28.64
N GLY A 52 -6.49 -11.66 29.85
CA GLY A 52 -5.71 -12.89 30.07
C GLY A 52 -4.29 -12.77 29.53
N SER A 53 -3.94 -13.54 28.50
CA SER A 53 -2.63 -13.48 27.82
C SER A 53 -2.52 -12.43 26.72
N ARG A 54 -3.61 -11.75 26.38
CA ARG A 54 -3.64 -10.72 25.34
C ARG A 54 -3.72 -9.33 25.95
N ILE A 55 -3.29 -8.35 25.19
CA ILE A 55 -3.46 -6.93 25.51
C ILE A 55 -4.22 -6.23 24.40
N ARG A 56 -4.98 -5.21 24.74
CA ARG A 56 -5.56 -4.27 23.78
C ARG A 56 -5.39 -2.84 24.29
N LEU A 57 -5.51 -1.88 23.40
CA LEU A 57 -5.57 -0.47 23.80
C LEU A 57 -6.89 -0.18 24.54
N THR A 58 -6.82 0.69 25.53
CA THR A 58 -8.00 1.39 26.04
C THR A 58 -8.38 2.51 25.07
N GLU A 59 -9.58 3.09 25.25
CA GLU A 59 -9.97 4.29 24.49
C GLU A 59 -8.97 5.44 24.65
N ALA A 60 -8.39 5.60 25.84
CA ALA A 60 -7.32 6.57 26.08
C ALA A 60 -6.04 6.21 25.32
N GLY A 61 -5.69 4.92 25.26
CA GLY A 61 -4.58 4.42 24.46
C GLY A 61 -4.77 4.70 22.98
N GLU A 62 -5.95 4.39 22.41
CA GLU A 62 -6.27 4.66 21.02
C GLU A 62 -6.14 6.15 20.68
N ARG A 63 -6.65 7.03 21.55
CA ARG A 63 -6.50 8.48 21.39
C ARG A 63 -5.05 8.95 21.46
N LEU A 64 -4.20 8.30 22.26
CA LEU A 64 -2.79 8.69 22.40
C LEU A 64 -1.92 8.29 21.21
N VAL A 65 -2.24 7.19 20.52
CA VAL A 65 -1.43 6.68 19.39
C VAL A 65 -1.06 7.76 18.38
N PRO A 66 -2.00 8.56 17.81
CA PRO A 66 -1.65 9.57 16.82
C PRO A 66 -0.75 10.68 17.39
N TYR A 67 -0.89 11.02 18.67
CA TYR A 67 -0.01 12.01 19.31
C TYR A 67 1.38 11.47 19.56
N ALA A 68 1.50 10.22 20.03
CA ALA A 68 2.80 9.58 20.23
C ALA A 68 3.62 9.52 18.95
N ARG A 69 2.97 9.16 17.83
CA ARG A 69 3.58 9.18 16.50
C ARG A 69 4.04 10.58 16.09
N ARG A 70 3.16 11.58 16.19
CA ARG A 70 3.53 12.97 15.84
C ARG A 70 4.70 13.49 16.65
N MET A 71 4.78 13.16 17.94
CA MET A 71 5.91 13.56 18.79
C MET A 71 7.20 12.86 18.39
N GLY A 72 7.14 11.57 18.02
CA GLY A 72 8.27 10.83 17.46
C GLY A 72 8.76 11.44 16.15
N GLU A 73 7.85 11.73 15.22
CA GLU A 73 8.14 12.39 13.94
C GLU A 73 8.81 13.76 14.14
N LEU A 74 8.27 14.58 15.04
CA LEU A 74 8.80 15.90 15.32
C LEU A 74 10.21 15.84 15.96
N ALA A 75 10.45 14.86 16.82
CA ALA A 75 11.77 14.65 17.41
C ALA A 75 12.81 14.22 16.36
N GLU A 76 12.43 13.39 15.41
CA GLU A 76 13.29 12.99 14.29
C GLU A 76 13.52 14.15 13.32
N GLU A 77 12.49 14.94 13.05
CA GLU A 77 12.60 16.17 12.27
C GLU A 77 13.62 17.13 12.91
N ALA A 78 13.52 17.35 14.21
CA ALA A 78 14.45 18.21 14.93
C ALA A 78 15.90 17.72 14.86
N ARG A 79 16.12 16.40 15.00
CA ARG A 79 17.45 15.80 14.83
C ARG A 79 17.98 16.01 13.41
N THR A 80 17.16 15.78 12.40
CA THR A 80 17.52 15.96 10.98
C THR A 80 17.81 17.42 10.66
N ALA A 81 17.06 18.36 11.26
CA ALA A 81 17.22 19.80 11.02
C ALA A 81 18.58 20.35 11.54
N VAL A 82 19.12 19.72 12.58
CA VAL A 82 20.41 20.14 13.16
C VAL A 82 21.60 19.29 12.73
N ALA A 83 21.35 18.16 12.06
CA ALA A 83 22.40 17.30 11.53
C ALA A 83 23.06 17.94 10.32
N VAL A 84 24.37 18.22 10.40
CA VAL A 84 25.16 18.74 9.30
C VAL A 84 25.47 17.57 8.35
N ALA A 85 24.90 17.61 7.14
CA ALA A 85 25.26 16.76 5.98
C ALA A 85 25.37 15.23 6.25
N ALA A 86 24.52 14.69 7.11
CA ALA A 86 24.45 13.23 7.24
C ALA A 86 23.78 12.62 5.98
N GLU A 87 24.28 11.47 5.52
CA GLU A 87 23.60 10.71 4.48
C GLU A 87 22.16 10.40 4.92
N PRO A 88 21.20 10.45 3.98
CA PRO A 88 19.80 10.13 4.31
C PRO A 88 19.69 8.76 4.98
N ALA A 89 19.10 8.72 6.17
CA ALA A 89 18.90 7.50 6.94
C ALA A 89 17.54 7.55 7.64
N GLY A 90 16.98 6.37 7.90
CA GLY A 90 15.69 6.24 8.57
C GLY A 90 14.86 5.11 7.99
N THR A 91 13.62 5.00 8.43
CA THR A 91 12.67 4.02 7.90
C THR A 91 11.54 4.76 7.18
N ILE A 92 11.14 4.25 6.02
CA ILE A 92 9.96 4.73 5.28
C ILE A 92 8.94 3.59 5.26
N ALA A 93 7.79 3.84 5.87
CA ALA A 93 6.65 2.93 5.86
C ALA A 93 5.74 3.26 4.66
N ILE A 94 5.54 2.31 3.77
CA ILE A 94 4.88 2.49 2.48
C ILE A 94 3.67 1.55 2.40
N GLY A 95 2.47 2.12 2.22
CA GLY A 95 1.28 1.37 1.82
C GLY A 95 1.19 1.31 0.30
N THR A 96 0.92 0.15 -0.27
CA THR A 96 0.88 -0.02 -1.72
C THR A 96 0.10 -1.28 -2.11
N MET A 97 -0.45 -1.29 -3.31
CA MET A 97 -1.07 -2.49 -3.88
C MET A 97 -0.02 -3.50 -4.35
N GLU A 98 -0.39 -4.78 -4.39
CA GLU A 98 0.47 -5.86 -4.84
C GLU A 98 0.97 -5.61 -6.28
N SER A 99 0.08 -5.17 -7.18
CA SER A 99 0.43 -4.86 -8.58
C SER A 99 1.52 -3.81 -8.71
N LEU A 100 1.42 -2.72 -7.94
CA LEU A 100 2.41 -1.64 -7.96
C LEU A 100 3.73 -2.11 -7.38
N THR A 101 3.69 -2.85 -6.26
CA THR A 101 4.90 -3.39 -5.61
C THR A 101 5.67 -4.32 -6.53
N SER A 102 4.95 -5.18 -7.27
CA SER A 102 5.56 -6.21 -8.09
C SER A 102 6.04 -5.71 -9.45
N TYR A 103 5.37 -4.69 -10.03
CA TYR A 103 5.60 -4.33 -11.43
C TYR A 103 6.01 -2.87 -11.66
N ARG A 104 5.68 -1.93 -10.76
CA ARG A 104 6.02 -0.50 -10.94
C ARG A 104 7.15 -0.04 -10.03
N LEU A 105 7.18 -0.49 -8.79
CA LEU A 105 8.12 0.02 -7.80
C LEU A 105 9.52 -0.62 -7.80
N PRO A 106 9.79 -1.81 -8.40
CA PRO A 106 11.12 -2.42 -8.32
C PRO A 106 12.28 -1.49 -8.71
N PRO A 107 12.24 -0.69 -9.79
CA PRO A 107 13.33 0.22 -10.11
C PRO A 107 13.58 1.31 -9.04
N LEU A 108 12.51 1.81 -8.41
CA LEU A 108 12.61 2.76 -7.30
C LEU A 108 13.24 2.11 -6.06
N LEU A 109 12.83 0.88 -5.75
CA LEU A 109 13.36 0.12 -4.61
C LEU A 109 14.83 -0.21 -4.80
N GLU A 110 15.22 -0.65 -6.00
CA GLU A 110 16.62 -0.91 -6.40
C GLU A 110 17.46 0.35 -6.27
N TYR A 111 16.98 1.49 -6.79
CA TYR A 111 17.66 2.77 -6.68
C TYR A 111 17.96 3.13 -5.22
N PHE A 112 16.96 3.00 -4.33
CA PHE A 112 17.13 3.30 -2.91
C PHE A 112 18.08 2.31 -2.21
N HIS A 113 17.97 1.02 -2.53
CA HIS A 113 18.84 -0.01 -1.97
C HIS A 113 20.33 0.30 -2.22
N HIS A 114 20.66 0.70 -3.45
CA HIS A 114 22.05 0.95 -3.83
C HIS A 114 22.55 2.34 -3.43
N ARG A 115 21.69 3.35 -3.55
CA ARG A 115 22.11 4.74 -3.37
C ARG A 115 22.00 5.24 -1.93
N TYR A 116 21.09 4.69 -1.15
CA TYR A 116 20.79 5.13 0.22
C TYR A 116 20.68 3.95 1.18
N PRO A 117 21.77 3.22 1.45
CA PRO A 117 21.74 2.01 2.27
C PRO A 117 21.31 2.26 3.73
N GLY A 118 21.40 3.51 4.20
CA GLY A 118 20.88 3.94 5.50
C GLY A 118 19.35 4.09 5.55
N VAL A 119 18.66 4.06 4.40
CA VAL A 119 17.20 4.16 4.34
C VAL A 119 16.59 2.77 4.25
N ARG A 120 15.82 2.39 5.27
CA ARG A 120 15.05 1.14 5.30
C ARG A 120 13.68 1.36 4.70
N LEU A 121 13.32 0.64 3.66
CA LEU A 121 11.99 0.64 3.08
C LEU A 121 11.18 -0.52 3.65
N THR A 122 9.94 -0.24 4.10
CA THR A 122 8.99 -1.25 4.58
C THR A 122 7.71 -1.09 3.78
N LEU A 123 7.45 -2.06 2.87
CA LEU A 123 6.24 -2.07 2.06
C LEU A 123 5.19 -2.98 2.70
N ARG A 124 3.95 -2.53 2.67
CA ARG A 124 2.78 -3.30 3.13
C ARG A 124 1.76 -3.36 2.02
N PRO A 125 1.41 -4.56 1.53
CA PRO A 125 0.32 -4.74 0.60
C PRO A 125 -0.99 -4.33 1.28
N THR A 126 -1.67 -3.34 0.71
CA THR A 126 -2.94 -2.81 1.22
C THR A 126 -3.79 -2.29 0.07
N LEU A 127 -5.11 -2.34 0.22
CA LEU A 127 -6.05 -1.72 -0.70
C LEU A 127 -6.17 -0.21 -0.47
N GLY A 128 -6.75 0.51 -1.42
CA GLY A 128 -6.80 1.96 -1.42
C GLY A 128 -7.36 2.57 -0.13
N ASP A 129 -8.50 2.07 0.37
CA ASP A 129 -9.13 2.57 1.61
C ASP A 129 -8.25 2.39 2.84
N GLU A 130 -7.65 1.21 2.99
CA GLU A 130 -6.73 0.92 4.09
C GLU A 130 -5.48 1.79 4.01
N THR A 131 -4.90 1.96 2.82
CA THR A 131 -3.75 2.84 2.59
C THR A 131 -4.09 4.29 2.97
N ARG A 132 -5.23 4.82 2.51
CA ARG A 132 -5.67 6.18 2.83
C ARG A 132 -5.90 6.38 4.34
N GLN A 133 -6.53 5.41 5.00
CA GLN A 133 -6.73 5.46 6.44
C GLN A 133 -5.40 5.44 7.20
N ALA A 134 -4.48 4.54 6.82
CA ALA A 134 -3.17 4.42 7.45
C ALA A 134 -2.30 5.68 7.26
N LEU A 135 -2.38 6.34 6.09
CA LEU A 135 -1.73 7.63 5.84
C LEU A 135 -2.27 8.73 6.76
N ARG A 136 -3.62 8.86 6.90
CA ARG A 136 -4.24 9.83 7.82
C ARG A 136 -3.81 9.62 9.26
N GLN A 137 -3.69 8.36 9.67
CA GLN A 137 -3.25 7.97 11.02
C GLN A 137 -1.73 8.09 11.22
N GLY A 138 -0.94 8.32 10.16
CA GLY A 138 0.52 8.35 10.20
C GLY A 138 1.18 6.98 10.38
N THR A 139 0.46 5.89 10.09
CA THR A 139 1.02 4.52 10.08
C THR A 139 1.94 4.32 8.89
N TYR A 140 1.61 4.94 7.75
CA TYR A 140 2.45 5.02 6.58
C TYR A 140 2.94 6.45 6.38
N ASP A 141 4.17 6.57 5.89
CA ASP A 141 4.76 7.85 5.52
C ASP A 141 4.28 8.30 4.16
N VAL A 142 4.20 7.34 3.23
CA VAL A 142 3.70 7.51 1.86
C VAL A 142 2.85 6.31 1.46
N GLY A 143 1.99 6.50 0.48
CA GLY A 143 1.19 5.43 -0.11
C GLY A 143 1.17 5.53 -1.63
N PHE A 144 1.21 4.39 -2.31
CA PHE A 144 0.91 4.31 -3.74
C PHE A 144 -0.51 3.79 -3.91
N LEU A 145 -1.30 4.55 -4.62
CA LEU A 145 -2.70 4.24 -4.95
C LEU A 145 -2.82 4.03 -6.46
N MET A 146 -3.71 3.14 -6.87
CA MET A 146 -4.11 2.96 -8.27
C MET A 146 -5.60 3.21 -8.36
N GLU A 147 -5.98 4.40 -8.79
CA GLU A 147 -7.39 4.83 -8.79
C GLU A 147 -7.60 5.98 -9.80
N PRO A 148 -8.85 6.38 -10.10
CA PRO A 148 -9.11 7.58 -10.85
C PRO A 148 -8.46 8.79 -10.21
N ASP A 149 -8.15 9.83 -11.00
CA ASP A 149 -7.62 11.09 -10.46
C ASP A 149 -8.69 11.75 -9.57
N THR A 150 -8.51 11.60 -8.27
CA THR A 150 -9.48 11.99 -7.25
C THR A 150 -8.76 12.64 -6.08
N GLU A 151 -9.28 13.74 -5.58
CA GLU A 151 -8.79 14.35 -4.35
C GLU A 151 -9.20 13.53 -3.12
N HIS A 152 -8.28 13.42 -2.16
CA HIS A 152 -8.51 12.70 -0.91
C HIS A 152 -8.51 13.64 0.29
N GLU A 153 -9.58 13.64 1.05
CA GLU A 153 -9.67 14.43 2.27
C GLU A 153 -8.54 14.06 3.25
N GLY A 154 -7.82 15.09 3.72
CA GLY A 154 -6.71 14.94 4.68
C GLY A 154 -5.41 14.41 4.09
N LEU A 155 -5.35 14.16 2.79
CA LEU A 155 -4.14 13.75 2.08
C LEU A 155 -3.73 14.80 1.05
N GLU A 156 -2.46 14.78 0.71
CA GLU A 156 -1.90 15.33 -0.51
C GLU A 156 -1.61 14.15 -1.43
N SER A 157 -1.98 14.26 -2.69
CA SER A 157 -1.74 13.22 -3.69
C SER A 157 -1.26 13.84 -5.00
N GLU A 158 -0.46 13.06 -5.72
CA GLU A 158 0.07 13.41 -7.03
C GLU A 158 -0.11 12.24 -7.98
N VAL A 159 -0.63 12.50 -9.16
CA VAL A 159 -0.64 11.56 -10.27
C VAL A 159 0.79 11.41 -10.80
N LEU A 160 1.30 10.19 -10.79
CA LEU A 160 2.62 9.87 -11.33
C LEU A 160 2.55 9.38 -12.77
N ALA A 161 1.62 8.47 -13.06
CA ALA A 161 1.48 7.84 -14.37
C ALA A 161 0.07 7.31 -14.60
N PRO A 162 -0.44 7.29 -15.84
CA PRO A 162 -1.58 6.46 -16.19
C PRO A 162 -1.23 4.98 -16.03
N GLU A 163 -2.22 4.16 -15.66
CA GLU A 163 -2.06 2.71 -15.53
C GLU A 163 -2.93 2.01 -16.58
N PRO A 164 -2.38 1.72 -17.75
CA PRO A 164 -3.11 1.06 -18.81
C PRO A 164 -3.59 -0.32 -18.37
N LEU A 165 -4.88 -0.58 -18.57
CA LEU A 165 -5.49 -1.88 -18.32
C LEU A 165 -5.66 -2.63 -19.63
N VAL A 166 -5.63 -3.95 -19.56
CA VAL A 166 -5.90 -4.84 -20.69
C VAL A 166 -6.76 -6.00 -20.24
N LEU A 167 -7.82 -6.26 -21.00
CA LEU A 167 -8.60 -7.47 -20.82
C LEU A 167 -7.88 -8.62 -21.52
N VAL A 168 -7.61 -9.70 -20.79
CA VAL A 168 -6.84 -10.84 -21.29
C VAL A 168 -7.60 -12.15 -21.18
N ALA A 169 -7.28 -13.06 -22.09
CA ALA A 169 -7.79 -14.43 -22.12
C ALA A 169 -6.68 -15.42 -22.45
N GLY A 170 -6.91 -16.70 -22.20
CA GLY A 170 -6.08 -17.77 -22.75
C GLY A 170 -6.24 -17.86 -24.29
N PRO A 171 -5.24 -18.36 -25.04
CA PRO A 171 -5.25 -18.37 -26.52
C PRO A 171 -6.44 -19.10 -27.15
N GLY A 172 -7.03 -20.07 -26.45
CA GLY A 172 -8.19 -20.85 -26.94
C GLY A 172 -9.55 -20.24 -26.59
N HIS A 173 -9.61 -19.05 -26.01
CA HIS A 173 -10.87 -18.46 -25.56
C HIS A 173 -11.72 -17.99 -26.76
N PRO A 174 -13.06 -18.19 -26.74
CA PRO A 174 -13.96 -17.86 -27.91
C PRO A 174 -13.97 -16.38 -28.32
N LEU A 175 -13.57 -15.47 -27.44
CA LEU A 175 -13.49 -14.03 -27.71
C LEU A 175 -12.18 -13.60 -28.39
N VAL A 176 -11.17 -14.47 -28.46
CA VAL A 176 -9.89 -14.16 -29.09
C VAL A 176 -10.11 -13.93 -30.60
N GLY A 177 -9.52 -12.87 -31.12
CA GLY A 177 -9.64 -12.47 -32.54
C GLY A 177 -10.92 -11.71 -32.89
N ARG A 178 -11.89 -11.60 -31.99
CA ARG A 178 -13.05 -10.72 -32.19
C ARG A 178 -12.65 -9.27 -31.98
N THR A 179 -13.21 -8.38 -32.79
CA THR A 179 -12.98 -6.92 -32.70
C THR A 179 -14.22 -6.21 -32.17
N GLY A 180 -14.01 -5.03 -31.53
CA GLY A 180 -15.10 -4.19 -31.09
C GLY A 180 -15.97 -4.83 -29.98
N LEU A 181 -15.34 -5.58 -29.08
CA LEU A 181 -16.05 -6.20 -27.98
C LEU A 181 -16.67 -5.14 -27.07
N THR A 182 -17.91 -5.40 -26.67
CA THR A 182 -18.69 -4.60 -25.72
C THR A 182 -18.87 -5.34 -24.40
N ALA A 183 -19.38 -4.69 -23.38
CA ALA A 183 -19.72 -5.33 -22.12
C ALA A 183 -20.74 -6.48 -22.29
N ALA A 184 -21.66 -6.36 -23.24
CA ALA A 184 -22.62 -7.42 -23.57
C ALA A 184 -21.96 -8.71 -24.11
N ASP A 185 -20.85 -8.59 -24.83
CA ASP A 185 -20.12 -9.76 -25.32
C ASP A 185 -19.44 -10.55 -24.19
N LEU A 186 -19.22 -9.92 -23.03
CA LEU A 186 -18.63 -10.52 -21.85
C LEU A 186 -19.68 -11.20 -20.94
N ALA A 187 -20.97 -11.02 -21.18
CA ALA A 187 -22.06 -11.58 -20.39
C ALA A 187 -21.99 -13.11 -20.20
N GLY A 188 -21.51 -13.82 -21.24
CA GLY A 188 -21.32 -15.28 -21.21
C GLY A 188 -19.94 -15.75 -20.76
N ALA A 189 -19.02 -14.83 -20.49
CA ALA A 189 -17.68 -15.16 -20.05
C ALA A 189 -17.62 -15.29 -18.53
N ARG A 190 -16.77 -16.20 -18.03
CA ARG A 190 -16.42 -16.20 -16.62
C ARG A 190 -15.36 -15.15 -16.37
N LEU A 191 -15.55 -14.30 -15.38
CA LEU A 191 -14.54 -13.34 -14.94
C LEU A 191 -13.62 -14.01 -13.91
N VAL A 192 -12.35 -13.68 -14.01
CA VAL A 192 -11.31 -14.09 -13.06
C VAL A 192 -10.62 -12.82 -12.56
N GLY A 193 -10.40 -12.67 -11.28
CA GLY A 193 -9.76 -11.46 -10.77
C GLY A 193 -9.34 -11.56 -9.32
N THR A 194 -8.82 -10.46 -8.82
CA THR A 194 -8.32 -10.30 -7.45
C THR A 194 -9.48 -10.10 -6.45
N GLU A 195 -9.15 -9.72 -5.22
CA GLU A 195 -10.08 -9.48 -4.11
C GLU A 195 -10.98 -8.26 -4.32
N PRO A 196 -12.15 -8.17 -3.69
CA PRO A 196 -12.99 -6.98 -3.64
C PRO A 196 -12.23 -5.78 -3.02
N GLY A 197 -12.53 -4.58 -3.50
CA GLY A 197 -11.81 -3.36 -3.12
C GLY A 197 -10.57 -3.09 -3.98
N CYS A 198 -10.22 -3.99 -4.90
CA CYS A 198 -9.24 -3.73 -5.94
C CYS A 198 -9.87 -2.82 -7.01
N PRO A 199 -9.33 -1.60 -7.27
CA PRO A 199 -10.01 -0.59 -8.08
C PRO A 199 -10.37 -1.04 -9.51
N TYR A 200 -9.46 -1.71 -10.20
CA TYR A 200 -9.75 -2.17 -11.58
C TYR A 200 -10.77 -3.32 -11.60
N ARG A 201 -10.82 -4.16 -10.55
CA ARG A 201 -11.88 -5.15 -10.38
C ARG A 201 -13.23 -4.49 -10.12
N ASP A 202 -13.31 -3.61 -9.13
CA ASP A 202 -14.56 -2.99 -8.72
C ASP A 202 -15.17 -2.16 -9.85
N LEU A 203 -14.34 -1.43 -10.62
CA LEU A 203 -14.80 -0.69 -11.79
C LEU A 203 -15.23 -1.62 -12.92
N PHE A 204 -14.52 -2.73 -13.13
CA PHE A 204 -14.90 -3.72 -14.15
C PHE A 204 -16.21 -4.43 -13.79
N GLU A 205 -16.39 -4.82 -12.54
CA GLU A 205 -17.67 -5.39 -12.06
C GLU A 205 -18.81 -4.37 -12.17
N ALA A 206 -18.55 -3.09 -11.87
CA ALA A 206 -19.55 -2.04 -12.01
C ALA A 206 -19.98 -1.85 -13.46
N GLU A 207 -19.05 -1.90 -14.43
CA GLU A 207 -19.30 -1.84 -15.87
C GLU A 207 -20.14 -3.02 -16.36
N LEU A 208 -19.91 -4.20 -15.79
CA LEU A 208 -20.60 -5.43 -16.19
C LEU A 208 -21.85 -5.75 -15.33
N ARG A 209 -22.26 -4.84 -14.45
CA ARG A 209 -23.33 -5.08 -13.47
C ARG A 209 -24.64 -5.56 -14.11
N GLU A 210 -25.00 -5.06 -15.29
CA GLU A 210 -26.24 -5.42 -16.01
C GLU A 210 -26.24 -6.91 -16.39
N TRP A 211 -25.10 -7.48 -16.70
CA TRP A 211 -24.95 -8.85 -17.18
C TRP A 211 -24.54 -9.83 -16.09
N ALA A 212 -24.05 -9.33 -14.93
CA ALA A 212 -23.64 -10.10 -13.76
C ALA A 212 -22.94 -11.44 -14.09
N PRO A 213 -21.86 -11.45 -14.89
CA PRO A 213 -21.18 -12.67 -15.26
C PRO A 213 -20.61 -13.38 -14.03
N PRO A 214 -20.48 -14.73 -14.04
CA PRO A 214 -19.91 -15.45 -12.90
C PRO A 214 -18.46 -15.04 -12.69
N PHE A 215 -18.11 -14.77 -11.42
CA PHE A 215 -16.79 -14.31 -11.01
C PHE A 215 -16.05 -15.41 -10.21
N MET A 216 -14.77 -15.61 -10.54
CA MET A 216 -13.85 -16.47 -9.79
C MET A 216 -12.75 -15.60 -9.17
N GLU A 217 -12.63 -15.64 -7.86
CA GLU A 217 -11.70 -14.82 -7.10
C GLU A 217 -10.39 -15.57 -6.84
N PHE A 218 -9.27 -14.88 -7.06
CA PHE A 218 -7.93 -15.29 -6.67
C PHE A 218 -7.29 -14.19 -5.80
N GLY A 219 -6.45 -14.59 -4.86
CA GLY A 219 -5.80 -13.64 -3.92
C GLY A 219 -4.55 -12.94 -4.47
N THR A 220 -4.13 -13.21 -5.71
CA THR A 220 -2.93 -12.60 -6.31
C THR A 220 -3.05 -12.48 -7.83
N ILE A 221 -2.33 -11.51 -8.40
CA ILE A 221 -2.25 -11.35 -9.87
C ILE A 221 -1.65 -12.58 -10.54
N GLU A 222 -0.62 -13.20 -9.95
CA GLU A 222 -0.01 -14.41 -10.51
C GLU A 222 -1.00 -15.57 -10.60
N ALA A 223 -1.81 -15.79 -9.56
CA ALA A 223 -2.85 -16.82 -9.60
C ALA A 223 -3.90 -16.50 -10.67
N THR A 224 -4.30 -15.23 -10.80
CA THR A 224 -5.22 -14.76 -11.84
C THR A 224 -4.66 -15.03 -13.24
N LYS A 225 -3.42 -14.65 -13.52
CA LYS A 225 -2.74 -14.90 -14.82
C LYS A 225 -2.74 -16.40 -15.16
N ARG A 226 -2.35 -17.24 -14.20
CA ARG A 226 -2.32 -18.70 -14.40
C ARG A 226 -3.71 -19.29 -14.61
N GLY A 227 -4.71 -18.79 -13.90
CA GLY A 227 -6.10 -19.19 -14.09
C GLY A 227 -6.62 -18.84 -15.50
N VAL A 228 -6.34 -17.63 -15.97
CA VAL A 228 -6.71 -17.19 -17.33
C VAL A 228 -5.96 -18.01 -18.39
N ALA A 229 -4.67 -18.24 -18.25
CA ALA A 229 -3.88 -19.07 -19.15
C ALA A 229 -4.40 -20.53 -19.21
N ALA A 230 -4.91 -21.05 -18.11
CA ALA A 230 -5.55 -22.38 -18.02
C ALA A 230 -6.99 -22.39 -18.61
N GLY A 231 -7.50 -21.27 -19.12
CA GLY A 231 -8.82 -21.19 -19.76
C GLY A 231 -9.99 -21.05 -18.77
N LEU A 232 -9.75 -20.64 -17.51
CA LEU A 232 -10.81 -20.49 -16.51
C LEU A 232 -11.73 -19.30 -16.76
N GLY A 233 -11.31 -18.35 -17.62
CA GLY A 233 -12.09 -17.18 -17.97
C GLY A 233 -11.23 -16.03 -18.51
N VAL A 234 -11.72 -14.80 -18.33
CA VAL A 234 -11.05 -13.55 -18.74
C VAL A 234 -10.76 -12.68 -17.53
N ALA A 235 -9.70 -11.88 -17.59
CA ALA A 235 -9.35 -10.95 -16.52
C ALA A 235 -8.97 -9.58 -17.06
N LEU A 236 -9.37 -8.52 -16.35
CA LEU A 236 -8.89 -7.17 -16.56
C LEU A 236 -7.70 -6.95 -15.62
N LEU A 237 -6.53 -6.66 -16.17
CA LEU A 237 -5.29 -6.52 -15.42
C LEU A 237 -4.47 -5.31 -15.89
N PRO A 238 -3.62 -4.72 -15.05
CA PRO A 238 -2.62 -3.74 -15.49
C PRO A 238 -1.74 -4.34 -16.59
N ARG A 239 -1.57 -3.61 -17.69
CA ARG A 239 -0.78 -4.08 -18.85
C ARG A 239 0.65 -4.46 -18.44
N VAL A 240 1.25 -3.71 -17.51
CA VAL A 240 2.60 -4.00 -17.01
C VAL A 240 2.68 -5.37 -16.32
N ALA A 241 1.61 -5.82 -15.68
CA ALA A 241 1.57 -7.09 -14.96
C ALA A 241 1.50 -8.32 -15.88
N VAL A 242 1.07 -8.14 -17.15
CA VAL A 242 0.90 -9.22 -18.13
C VAL A 242 1.81 -9.05 -19.36
N ALA A 243 2.76 -8.13 -19.30
CA ALA A 243 3.62 -7.82 -20.45
C ALA A 243 4.41 -9.03 -20.96
N ALA A 244 4.92 -9.85 -20.04
CA ALA A 244 5.66 -11.06 -20.38
C ALA A 244 4.74 -12.09 -21.07
N GLU A 245 3.58 -12.38 -20.48
CA GLU A 245 2.62 -13.34 -21.00
C GLU A 245 2.05 -12.93 -22.36
N LEU A 246 1.85 -11.62 -22.57
CA LEU A 246 1.44 -11.08 -23.87
C LEU A 246 2.54 -11.27 -24.93
N SER A 247 3.81 -11.05 -24.54
CA SER A 247 4.96 -11.26 -25.43
C SER A 247 5.16 -12.74 -25.79
N GLU A 248 4.95 -13.63 -24.83
CA GLU A 248 5.07 -15.07 -24.99
C GLU A 248 3.86 -15.72 -25.66
N GLY A 249 2.73 -15.00 -25.77
CA GLY A 249 1.46 -15.49 -26.29
C GLY A 249 0.74 -16.49 -25.38
N THR A 250 1.15 -16.59 -24.10
CA THR A 250 0.47 -17.41 -23.09
C THR A 250 -0.83 -16.78 -22.62
N LEU A 251 -0.92 -15.45 -22.72
CA LEU A 251 -2.15 -14.67 -22.64
C LEU A 251 -2.33 -13.85 -23.93
N VAL A 252 -3.57 -13.62 -24.31
CA VAL A 252 -3.93 -12.86 -25.51
C VAL A 252 -4.81 -11.68 -25.12
N PRO A 253 -4.53 -10.46 -25.62
CA PRO A 253 -5.38 -9.32 -25.34
C PRO A 253 -6.70 -9.46 -26.11
N LEU A 254 -7.80 -9.12 -25.45
CA LEU A 254 -9.11 -9.01 -26.06
C LEU A 254 -9.34 -7.55 -26.51
N ALA A 255 -10.02 -7.37 -27.64
CA ALA A 255 -10.33 -6.04 -28.19
C ALA A 255 -11.52 -5.38 -27.49
N TRP A 256 -11.39 -5.22 -26.16
CA TRP A 256 -12.28 -4.47 -25.28
C TRP A 256 -11.49 -3.37 -24.59
N GLU A 257 -12.00 -2.16 -24.62
CA GLU A 257 -11.37 -1.02 -23.98
C GLU A 257 -12.13 -0.66 -22.71
N ALA A 258 -11.41 -0.48 -21.60
CA ALA A 258 -11.99 -0.03 -20.35
C ALA A 258 -12.55 1.39 -20.50
N PRO A 259 -13.82 1.66 -20.16
CA PRO A 259 -14.40 3.00 -20.26
C PRO A 259 -13.97 3.93 -19.11
N PHE A 260 -12.95 3.54 -18.35
CA PHE A 260 -12.39 4.28 -17.23
C PHE A 260 -10.85 4.25 -17.29
N THR A 261 -10.25 5.26 -16.68
CA THR A 261 -8.80 5.38 -16.57
C THR A 261 -8.37 5.36 -15.12
N LEU A 262 -7.35 4.59 -14.82
CA LEU A 262 -6.68 4.57 -13.53
C LEU A 262 -5.29 5.19 -13.64
N PHE A 263 -4.85 5.74 -12.53
CA PHE A 263 -3.53 6.35 -12.41
C PHE A 263 -2.79 5.77 -11.20
N THR A 264 -1.50 5.53 -11.35
CA THR A 264 -0.62 5.38 -10.21
C THR A 264 -0.44 6.75 -9.57
N GLN A 265 -0.82 6.87 -8.32
CA GLN A 265 -0.73 8.09 -7.54
C GLN A 265 0.16 7.86 -6.33
N LEU A 266 0.91 8.89 -5.94
CA LEU A 266 1.67 8.94 -4.70
C LEU A 266 0.94 9.85 -3.74
N ALA A 267 0.68 9.38 -2.52
CA ALA A 267 -0.06 10.14 -1.51
C ALA A 267 0.67 10.15 -0.17
N TRP A 268 0.47 11.24 0.60
CA TRP A 268 0.94 11.40 1.98
C TRP A 268 -0.03 12.29 2.78
N ARG A 269 0.12 12.31 4.09
CA ARG A 269 -0.77 13.09 4.96
C ARG A 269 -0.58 14.59 4.72
N ARG A 270 -1.67 15.30 4.48
CA ARG A 270 -1.70 16.76 4.28
C ARG A 270 -1.13 17.49 5.51
N GLY A 271 -0.30 18.50 5.24
CA GLY A 271 0.33 19.31 6.29
C GLY A 271 1.40 18.57 7.11
N LYS A 272 1.76 17.33 6.75
CA LYS A 272 2.92 16.65 7.35
C LYS A 272 4.20 17.19 6.73
N ARG A 273 5.10 17.70 7.56
CA ARG A 273 6.45 18.00 7.11
C ARG A 273 7.21 16.68 6.95
N LEU A 274 7.44 16.29 5.71
CA LEU A 274 8.13 15.05 5.41
C LEU A 274 9.62 15.12 5.84
N PRO A 275 10.14 14.12 6.58
CA PRO A 275 11.58 13.99 6.86
C PRO A 275 12.41 13.95 5.58
N ALA A 276 13.70 14.31 5.66
CA ALA A 276 14.57 14.43 4.48
C ALA A 276 14.62 13.16 3.62
N HIS A 277 14.72 11.98 4.22
CA HIS A 277 14.73 10.70 3.52
C HIS A 277 13.38 10.39 2.84
N VAL A 278 12.24 10.80 3.44
CA VAL A 278 10.92 10.63 2.84
C VAL A 278 10.72 11.61 1.68
N ARG A 279 11.14 12.88 1.82
CA ARG A 279 11.10 13.85 0.70
C ARG A 279 11.90 13.37 -0.49
N LEU A 280 13.09 12.85 -0.24
CA LEU A 280 13.94 12.26 -1.28
C LEU A 280 13.25 11.08 -1.96
N PHE A 281 12.56 10.23 -1.19
CA PHE A 281 11.78 9.12 -1.75
C PHE A 281 10.66 9.62 -2.66
N VAL A 282 9.89 10.61 -2.23
CA VAL A 282 8.82 11.23 -3.02
C VAL A 282 9.39 11.81 -4.32
N GLU A 283 10.51 12.52 -4.25
CA GLU A 283 11.18 13.11 -5.42
C GLU A 283 11.64 12.04 -6.44
N GLN A 284 12.25 10.96 -5.95
CA GLN A 284 12.68 9.88 -6.83
C GLN A 284 11.52 9.05 -7.37
N ALA A 285 10.45 8.86 -6.59
CA ALA A 285 9.24 8.21 -7.05
C ALA A 285 8.59 8.97 -8.22
N ARG A 286 8.49 10.31 -8.13
CA ARG A 286 8.04 11.17 -9.24
C ARG A 286 8.83 10.88 -10.50
N ARG A 287 10.16 10.88 -10.42
CA ARG A 287 11.02 10.68 -11.58
C ARG A 287 10.90 9.28 -12.15
N LEU A 288 11.16 8.25 -11.33
CA LEU A 288 11.33 6.89 -11.81
C LEU A 288 10.01 6.21 -12.22
N VAL A 289 8.90 6.53 -11.56
CA VAL A 289 7.59 5.97 -11.92
C VAL A 289 7.03 6.66 -13.18
N SER A 290 7.24 7.97 -13.33
CA SER A 290 6.79 8.70 -14.53
C SER A 290 7.58 8.32 -15.78
N GLU A 291 8.86 7.97 -15.66
CA GLU A 291 9.71 7.55 -16.80
C GLU A 291 9.33 6.18 -17.38
N GLN A 292 8.55 5.36 -16.65
CA GLN A 292 8.11 4.02 -17.12
C GLN A 292 6.92 4.06 -18.08
N GLN A 293 6.60 5.21 -18.68
CA GLN A 293 5.47 5.38 -19.60
C GLN A 293 5.77 4.95 -21.04
N GLY A 294 6.95 4.42 -21.32
CA GLY A 294 7.42 4.00 -22.63
C GLY A 294 7.05 2.55 -23.00
#